data_0c323946a7a8e8fa64f5b670b9b94939
#
_entry.id   0c323946a7a8e8fa64f5b670b9b94939
#
_cell.length_a   1.000
_cell.length_b   1.000
_cell.length_c   1.000
_cell.angle_alpha   90.00
_cell.angle_beta   90.00
_cell.angle_gamma   90.00
#
_symmetry.space_group_name_H-M   'P 1'
#
loop_
_entity.id
_entity.type
_entity.pdbx_description
1 polymer ?
#
loop_
_entity_poly.entity_id
_entity_poly.type
_entity_poly.pdbx_seq_one_letter_code
_entity_poly.pdbx_strand_id
1 'polypeptide(L)' 'MQNFEFDDFSKAFGFITRVALLAESHQHHPQWSNSYGSVSIRLCTHDAGNKVTAKDYELAIAINALL' A
#
# COMPACT_ATOMS: atom_id res chain seq x y z
N MET A 1 -3.86 2.35 8.91
CA MET A 1 -3.99 1.08 8.18
C MET A 1 -5.21 1.12 7.28
N GLN A 2 -5.09 0.63 6.07
CA GLN A 2 -6.22 0.55 5.15
C GLN A 2 -6.36 -0.88 4.64
N ASN A 3 -7.60 -1.35 4.57
CA ASN A 3 -7.92 -2.71 4.13
C ASN A 3 -8.62 -2.66 2.78
N PHE A 4 -8.27 -3.60 1.91
CA PHE A 4 -8.83 -3.74 0.57
C PHE A 4 -9.32 -5.15 0.38
N GLU A 5 -10.47 -5.32 -0.27
CA GLU A 5 -11.04 -6.64 -0.53
C GLU A 5 -11.22 -6.84 -2.04
N PHE A 6 -10.80 -8.00 -2.51
CA PHE A 6 -10.89 -8.37 -3.92
C PHE A 6 -11.57 -9.73 -4.05
N ASP A 7 -12.08 -10.02 -5.25
CA ASP A 7 -12.85 -11.24 -5.50
C ASP A 7 -12.02 -12.51 -5.36
N ASP A 8 -10.71 -12.43 -5.63
CA ASP A 8 -9.84 -13.59 -5.59
C ASP A 8 -8.39 -13.17 -5.30
N PHE A 9 -7.53 -14.17 -5.13
CA PHE A 9 -6.12 -13.95 -4.84
C PHE A 9 -5.40 -13.26 -6.00
N SER A 10 -5.72 -13.63 -7.23
CA SER A 10 -5.06 -13.06 -8.41
C SER A 10 -5.27 -11.55 -8.48
N LYS A 11 -6.49 -11.10 -8.24
CA LYS A 11 -6.81 -9.67 -8.23
C LYS A 11 -6.12 -8.95 -7.09
N ALA A 12 -6.11 -9.57 -5.90
CA ALA A 12 -5.43 -9.02 -4.74
C ALA A 12 -3.94 -8.88 -5.00
N PHE A 13 -3.32 -9.92 -5.53
CA PHE A 13 -1.87 -9.91 -5.79
C PHE A 13 -1.50 -8.95 -6.91
N GLY A 14 -2.36 -8.82 -7.93
CA GLY A 14 -2.18 -7.82 -8.98
C GLY A 14 -2.19 -6.40 -8.42
N PHE A 15 -3.09 -6.13 -7.47
CA PHE A 15 -3.12 -4.84 -6.77
C PHE A 15 -1.83 -4.61 -5.98
N ILE A 16 -1.38 -5.61 -5.21
CA ILE A 16 -0.13 -5.53 -4.46
C ILE A 16 1.05 -5.25 -5.37
N THR A 17 1.10 -5.89 -6.53
CA THR A 17 2.17 -5.67 -7.51
C THR A 17 2.21 -4.21 -7.96
N ARG A 18 1.05 -3.62 -8.23
CA ARG A 18 0.96 -2.21 -8.61
C ARG A 18 1.37 -1.30 -7.46
N VAL A 19 0.97 -1.63 -6.23
CA VAL A 19 1.39 -0.90 -5.04
C VAL A 19 2.90 -0.95 -4.88
N ALA A 20 3.51 -2.11 -5.13
CA ALA A 20 4.96 -2.27 -5.04
C ALA A 20 5.68 -1.35 -6.04
N LEU A 21 5.18 -1.25 -7.26
CA LEU A 21 5.76 -0.35 -8.27
C LEU A 21 5.62 1.12 -7.88
N LEU A 22 4.48 1.50 -7.33
CA LEU A 22 4.27 2.86 -6.84
C LEU A 22 5.20 3.17 -5.67
N ALA A 23 5.31 2.23 -4.72
CA ALA A 23 6.17 2.39 -3.55
C ALA A 23 7.61 2.63 -3.97
N GLU A 24 8.09 1.87 -4.95
CA GLU A 24 9.44 2.03 -5.45
C GLU A 24 9.63 3.39 -6.14
N SER A 25 8.67 3.83 -6.94
CA SER A 25 8.77 5.13 -7.61
C SER A 25 8.72 6.31 -6.63
N HIS A 26 8.01 6.14 -5.52
CA HIS A 26 7.94 7.16 -4.46
C HIS A 26 9.08 7.06 -3.46
N GLN A 27 9.93 6.04 -3.57
CA GLN A 27 10.99 5.76 -2.61
C GLN A 27 10.45 5.69 -1.18
N HIS A 28 9.27 5.08 -1.03
CA HIS A 28 8.58 4.99 0.25
C HIS A 28 7.83 3.67 0.31
N HIS A 29 8.27 2.77 1.20
CA HIS A 29 7.85 1.38 1.19
C HIS A 29 6.89 1.08 2.34
N PRO A 30 5.64 0.69 2.05
CA PRO A 30 4.66 0.38 3.08
C PRO A 30 4.89 -1.01 3.66
N GLN A 31 4.24 -1.27 4.79
CA GLN A 31 4.08 -2.63 5.29
C GLN A 31 2.73 -3.12 4.81
N TRP A 32 2.68 -4.37 4.34
CA TRP A 32 1.41 -4.95 3.93
C TRP A 32 1.33 -6.42 4.27
N SER A 33 0.10 -6.92 4.30
CA SER A 33 -0.17 -8.35 4.40
C SER A 33 -1.27 -8.71 3.43
N ASN A 34 -1.25 -9.94 2.99
CA ASN A 34 -2.23 -10.46 2.03
C ASN A 34 -2.69 -11.84 2.48
N SER A 35 -4.01 -12.05 2.49
CA SER A 35 -4.59 -13.34 2.75
C SER A 35 -5.73 -13.51 1.75
N TYR A 36 -5.54 -14.40 0.77
CA TYR A 36 -6.46 -14.64 -0.33
C TYR A 36 -6.85 -13.34 -1.06
N GLY A 37 -8.08 -12.87 -0.93
CA GLY A 37 -8.55 -11.63 -1.55
C GLY A 37 -8.40 -10.40 -0.65
N SER A 38 -7.89 -10.55 0.56
CA SER A 38 -7.77 -9.46 1.53
C SER A 38 -6.35 -8.89 1.55
N VAL A 39 -6.24 -7.58 1.47
CA VAL A 39 -4.96 -6.87 1.53
C VAL A 39 -5.06 -5.79 2.59
N SER A 40 -4.07 -5.76 3.50
CA SER A 40 -3.93 -4.70 4.50
C SER A 40 -2.65 -3.93 4.25
N ILE A 41 -2.73 -2.60 4.20
CA ILE A 41 -1.57 -1.74 3.95
C ILE A 41 -1.45 -0.74 5.08
N ARG A 42 -0.24 -0.64 5.63
CA ARG A 42 0.11 0.32 6.67
C ARG A 42 1.23 1.21 6.17
N LEU A 43 1.03 2.51 6.29
CA LEU A 43 2.01 3.52 5.87
C LEU A 43 2.54 4.27 7.08
N CYS A 44 3.86 4.38 7.17
CA CYS A 44 4.53 5.24 8.16
C CYS A 44 5.91 5.58 7.61
N THR A 45 6.47 6.68 8.09
CA THR A 45 7.79 7.13 7.65
C THR A 45 8.82 6.78 8.73
N HIS A 46 9.72 5.84 8.42
CA HIS A 46 10.72 5.35 9.38
C HIS A 46 11.65 6.47 9.86
N ASP A 47 12.07 7.36 8.96
CA ASP A 47 12.96 8.47 9.28
C ASP A 47 12.32 9.46 10.25
N ALA A 48 11.01 9.47 10.34
CA ALA A 48 10.26 10.34 11.25
C ALA A 48 9.80 9.60 12.51
N GLY A 49 10.46 8.50 12.88
CA GLY A 49 10.09 7.69 14.04
C GLY A 49 8.80 6.91 13.84
N ASN A 50 8.57 6.40 12.65
CA ASN A 50 7.36 5.65 12.27
C ASN A 50 6.07 6.46 12.36
N LYS A 51 6.16 7.76 12.21
CA LYS A 51 4.99 8.65 12.20
C LYS A 51 4.46 8.80 10.78
N VAL A 52 3.17 9.13 10.68
CA VAL A 52 2.54 9.45 9.40
C VAL A 52 3.00 10.85 8.97
N THR A 53 3.46 10.97 7.73
CA THR A 53 3.95 12.23 7.15
C THR A 53 3.29 12.48 5.80
N ALA A 54 3.65 13.60 5.15
CA ALA A 54 3.16 13.93 3.81
C ALA A 54 3.47 12.84 2.80
N LYS A 55 4.61 12.13 2.93
CA LYS A 55 4.97 11.01 2.05
C LYS A 55 3.94 9.89 2.12
N ASP A 56 3.42 9.62 3.31
CA ASP A 56 2.41 8.58 3.51
C ASP A 56 1.10 8.96 2.83
N TYR A 57 0.69 10.21 2.95
CA TYR A 57 -0.54 10.69 2.31
C TYR A 57 -0.42 10.66 0.79
N GLU A 58 0.72 11.07 0.24
CA GLU A 58 0.96 11.06 -1.20
C GLU A 58 0.87 9.63 -1.76
N LEU A 59 1.50 8.68 -1.07
CA LEU A 59 1.46 7.28 -1.50
C LEU A 59 0.06 6.70 -1.34
N ALA A 60 -0.64 7.03 -0.26
CA ALA A 60 -2.01 6.58 -0.03
C ALA A 60 -2.94 7.04 -1.16
N ILE A 61 -2.82 8.29 -1.59
CA ILE A 61 -3.60 8.83 -2.70
C ILE A 61 -3.30 8.06 -3.98
N ALA A 62 -2.02 7.81 -4.26
CA ALA A 62 -1.62 7.06 -5.46
C ALA A 62 -2.14 5.62 -5.43
N ILE A 63 -2.10 4.96 -4.27
CA ILE A 63 -2.61 3.61 -4.11
C ILE A 63 -4.12 3.57 -4.36
N ASN A 64 -4.86 4.50 -3.78
CA ASN A 64 -6.32 4.55 -3.96
C ASN A 64 -6.71 4.87 -5.41
N ALA A 65 -5.88 5.57 -6.14
CA ALA A 65 -6.12 5.85 -7.55
C ALA A 65 -6.01 4.60 -8.42
N LEU A 66 -5.43 3.50 -7.93
CA LEU A 66 -5.38 2.23 -8.64
C LEU A 66 -6.73 1.50 -8.65
N LEU A 67 -7.61 1.85 -7.74
CA LEU A 67 -8.94 1.25 -7.66
C LEU A 67 -9.88 1.87 -8.74
#